data_1ff05bb73d29d92f2bb8b92e50efbdde
#
_entry.id   1ff05bb73d29d92f2bb8b92e50efbdde
#
_cell.length_a   1.000
_cell.length_b   1.000
_cell.length_c   1.000
_cell.angle_alpha   90.00
_cell.angle_beta   90.00
_cell.angle_gamma   90.00
#
_symmetry.space_group_name_H-M   'P 1'
#
loop_
_entity.id
_entity.type
_entity.pdbx_description
1 polymer ?
#
loop_
_entity_poly.entity_id
_entity_poly.type
_entity_poly.pdbx_seq_one_letter_code
_entity_poly.pdbx_strand_id
1 'polypeptide(L)'
;MAFKRYTACLSAATLALAAPLYAQKTEGTHVTQPTSPPTAEKRDHSYSHHGITIADPYYWLKDQSYPTVDDTDILDHLKAENAWFEARMKPQQALVDELFEEMKGRIKEDDSTVPQKRGDYLYWSEFEEGAEYRKYYRKPVAGGDAQLILDENALADGHEYFRLGAFSVSKNGRYLAYSADTNGSERFTARIKDLQTGELLPDEIPGTLSGLVW
;
A
#
# COMPACT_ATOMS: atom_id res chain seq x y z
N MET A 1 -7.86 56.94 -45.41
CA MET A 1 -7.26 56.98 -46.76
C MET A 1 -6.69 55.60 -47.14
N ALA A 2 -7.28 55.07 -48.20
CA ALA A 2 -6.77 54.24 -49.25
C ALA A 2 -6.14 52.86 -48.91
N PHE A 3 -6.92 51.90 -49.17
CA PHE A 3 -6.73 50.58 -49.80
C PHE A 3 -5.45 50.36 -50.61
N LYS A 4 -4.86 49.17 -50.45
CA LYS A 4 -4.46 48.34 -51.61
C LYS A 4 -4.46 46.85 -51.27
N ARG A 5 -5.36 46.16 -51.94
CA ARG A 5 -5.41 44.67 -52.07
C ARG A 5 -4.30 44.25 -53.06
N TYR A 6 -3.60 43.15 -52.75
CA TYR A 6 -2.92 42.37 -53.76
C TYR A 6 -3.36 40.91 -53.62
N THR A 7 -4.04 40.47 -54.67
CA THR A 7 -4.38 39.07 -54.98
C THR A 7 -3.19 38.45 -55.72
N ALA A 8 -2.65 37.38 -55.22
CA ALA A 8 -1.75 36.51 -56.01
C ALA A 8 -2.21 35.09 -55.90
N CYS A 9 -2.75 34.55 -56.98
CA CYS A 9 -2.91 33.14 -57.24
C CYS A 9 -1.57 32.46 -57.38
N LEU A 10 -1.33 31.38 -56.70
CA LEU A 10 -0.32 30.41 -57.08
C LEU A 10 -0.84 28.97 -56.84
N SER A 11 -0.70 28.24 -57.91
CA SER A 11 -1.18 26.92 -58.26
C SER A 11 -0.70 25.84 -57.30
N ALA A 12 -1.60 24.94 -56.99
CA ALA A 12 -1.35 23.67 -56.31
C ALA A 12 -0.57 22.71 -57.17
N ALA A 13 0.54 22.24 -56.69
CA ALA A 13 1.21 21.02 -57.19
C ALA A 13 1.15 19.98 -56.06
N THR A 14 0.20 19.05 -56.17
CA THR A 14 0.10 17.89 -55.29
C THR A 14 1.10 16.84 -55.70
N LEU A 15 2.17 16.70 -54.89
CA LEU A 15 3.07 15.53 -54.95
C LEU A 15 2.51 14.49 -53.95
N ALA A 16 1.90 13.46 -54.51
CA ALA A 16 1.51 12.26 -53.76
C ALA A 16 2.76 11.42 -53.54
N LEU A 17 3.34 11.46 -52.35
CA LEU A 17 4.32 10.50 -51.88
C LEU A 17 3.57 9.28 -51.34
N ALA A 18 3.56 8.19 -52.11
CA ALA A 18 3.13 6.88 -51.63
C ALA A 18 4.16 6.35 -50.62
N ALA A 19 3.84 6.38 -49.34
CA ALA A 19 4.56 5.65 -48.33
C ALA A 19 4.16 4.17 -48.36
N PRO A 20 5.11 3.21 -48.32
CA PRO A 20 4.77 1.80 -48.23
C PRO A 20 4.14 1.54 -46.84
N LEU A 21 2.90 1.03 -46.82
CA LEU A 21 2.29 0.43 -45.63
C LEU A 21 3.12 -0.83 -45.27
N TYR A 22 4.03 -0.68 -44.33
CA TYR A 22 4.52 -1.83 -43.58
C TYR A 22 3.39 -2.24 -42.64
N ALA A 23 2.62 -3.24 -43.06
CA ALA A 23 1.77 -3.98 -42.15
C ALA A 23 2.68 -4.71 -41.14
N GLN A 24 2.88 -4.12 -39.99
CA GLN A 24 3.40 -4.85 -38.83
C GLN A 24 2.37 -5.89 -38.44
N LYS A 25 2.67 -7.13 -38.83
CA LYS A 25 2.00 -8.32 -38.34
C LYS A 25 2.37 -8.44 -36.86
N THR A 26 1.57 -7.79 -35.98
CA THR A 26 1.60 -8.10 -34.57
C THR A 26 1.08 -9.52 -34.44
N GLU A 27 1.97 -10.48 -34.33
CA GLU A 27 1.67 -11.79 -33.79
C GLU A 27 1.30 -11.55 -32.32
N GLY A 28 0.03 -11.24 -32.10
CA GLY A 28 -0.57 -11.28 -30.79
C GLY A 28 -0.48 -12.73 -30.33
N THR A 29 0.41 -13.00 -29.38
CA THR A 29 0.30 -14.18 -28.54
C THR A 29 -1.09 -14.12 -27.94
N HIS A 30 -2.01 -14.91 -28.48
CA HIS A 30 -3.30 -15.20 -27.84
C HIS A 30 -2.98 -15.94 -26.55
N VAL A 31 -2.74 -15.18 -25.48
CA VAL A 31 -2.82 -15.73 -24.13
C VAL A 31 -4.30 -16.07 -23.94
N THR A 32 -4.62 -17.36 -24.13
CA THR A 32 -5.94 -17.89 -23.80
C THR A 32 -6.21 -17.60 -22.35
N GLN A 33 -7.15 -16.68 -22.08
CA GLN A 33 -7.53 -16.37 -20.70
C GLN A 33 -8.10 -17.63 -20.04
N PRO A 34 -7.67 -17.96 -18.82
CA PRO A 34 -8.15 -19.14 -18.13
C PRO A 34 -9.67 -19.01 -17.91
N THR A 35 -10.43 -20.02 -18.38
CA THR A 35 -11.90 -20.06 -18.29
C THR A 35 -12.41 -20.47 -16.92
N SER A 36 -11.58 -21.10 -16.11
CA SER A 36 -11.87 -21.55 -14.74
C SER A 36 -10.76 -21.11 -13.80
N PRO A 37 -11.06 -20.92 -12.49
CA PRO A 37 -10.03 -20.64 -11.50
C PRO A 37 -9.01 -21.79 -11.45
N PRO A 38 -7.76 -21.51 -11.10
CA PRO A 38 -6.77 -22.54 -10.81
C PRO A 38 -7.26 -23.49 -9.71
N THR A 39 -6.85 -24.72 -9.79
CA THR A 39 -7.15 -25.70 -8.75
C THR A 39 -5.85 -26.14 -8.09
N ALA A 40 -5.73 -25.92 -6.78
CA ALA A 40 -4.58 -26.38 -6.03
C ALA A 40 -4.48 -27.91 -6.07
N GLU A 41 -3.28 -28.42 -6.36
CA GLU A 41 -3.00 -29.85 -6.35
C GLU A 41 -3.14 -30.42 -4.94
N LYS A 42 -3.75 -31.59 -4.83
CA LYS A 42 -3.76 -32.36 -3.58
C LYS A 42 -2.49 -33.18 -3.46
N ARG A 43 -1.70 -32.94 -2.42
CA ARG A 43 -0.46 -33.66 -2.10
C ARG A 43 -0.66 -34.42 -0.79
N ASP A 44 -0.18 -35.66 -0.73
CA ASP A 44 -0.31 -36.46 0.48
C ASP A 44 0.51 -35.84 1.62
N HIS A 45 -0.20 -35.37 2.63
CA HIS A 45 0.39 -34.90 3.88
C HIS A 45 -0.53 -35.21 5.06
N SER A 46 0.04 -35.58 6.19
CA SER A 46 -0.70 -35.75 7.43
C SER A 46 0.20 -35.40 8.62
N TYR A 47 -0.40 -34.92 9.68
CA TYR A 47 0.25 -34.69 10.96
C TYR A 47 -0.61 -35.16 12.12
N SER A 48 0.02 -35.44 13.26
CA SER A 48 -0.69 -35.89 14.46
C SER A 48 -0.64 -34.81 15.53
N HIS A 49 -1.81 -34.52 16.12
CA HIS A 49 -1.95 -33.57 17.22
C HIS A 49 -2.87 -34.18 18.29
N HIS A 50 -2.41 -34.22 19.53
CA HIS A 50 -3.12 -34.84 20.65
C HIS A 50 -3.61 -36.28 20.38
N GLY A 51 -2.82 -37.07 19.65
CA GLY A 51 -3.17 -38.45 19.29
C GLY A 51 -4.18 -38.63 18.15
N ILE A 52 -4.58 -37.52 17.52
CA ILE A 52 -5.47 -37.48 16.34
C ILE A 52 -4.63 -37.22 15.11
N THR A 53 -4.73 -38.08 14.09
CA THR A 53 -4.09 -37.87 12.79
C THR A 53 -5.02 -37.08 11.88
N ILE A 54 -4.51 -35.95 11.35
CA ILE A 54 -5.22 -35.06 10.46
C ILE A 54 -4.55 -35.12 9.09
N ALA A 55 -5.33 -35.43 8.05
CA ALA A 55 -4.88 -35.31 6.66
C ALA A 55 -5.08 -33.88 6.18
N ASP A 56 -4.01 -33.29 5.64
CA ASP A 56 -4.03 -31.94 5.08
C ASP A 56 -3.37 -31.91 3.69
N PRO A 57 -4.14 -32.25 2.64
CA PRO A 57 -3.60 -32.35 1.29
C PRO A 57 -3.14 -30.98 0.72
N TYR A 58 -3.42 -29.87 1.38
CA TYR A 58 -3.04 -28.52 0.97
C TYR A 58 -1.95 -27.90 1.86
N TYR A 59 -1.32 -28.70 2.74
CA TYR A 59 -0.25 -28.25 3.63
C TYR A 59 0.90 -27.55 2.88
N TRP A 60 1.16 -27.94 1.62
CA TRP A 60 2.19 -27.37 0.78
C TRP A 60 1.97 -25.88 0.44
N LEU A 61 0.71 -25.38 0.53
CA LEU A 61 0.41 -23.95 0.33
C LEU A 61 0.89 -23.06 1.48
N LYS A 62 1.38 -23.66 2.56
CA LYS A 62 2.00 -22.93 3.67
C LYS A 62 3.50 -22.91 3.50
N ASP A 63 4.06 -21.77 3.09
CA ASP A 63 5.51 -21.64 3.03
C ASP A 63 6.12 -21.76 4.43
N GLN A 64 7.13 -22.65 4.55
CA GLN A 64 7.78 -22.90 5.84
C GLN A 64 8.81 -21.81 6.19
N SER A 65 9.22 -21.01 5.22
CA SER A 65 10.14 -19.87 5.38
C SER A 65 9.45 -18.57 5.76
N TYR A 66 8.11 -18.57 5.93
CA TYR A 66 7.37 -17.37 6.33
C TYR A 66 8.09 -16.60 7.46
N PRO A 67 8.25 -15.24 7.37
CA PRO A 67 7.52 -14.33 6.51
C PRO A 67 8.08 -14.18 5.10
N THR A 68 9.18 -14.82 4.74
CA THR A 68 9.66 -14.86 3.36
C THR A 68 8.92 -15.97 2.63
N VAL A 69 8.25 -15.65 1.53
CA VAL A 69 7.59 -16.65 0.68
C VAL A 69 8.44 -16.81 -0.58
N ASP A 70 9.18 -17.91 -0.68
CA ASP A 70 10.11 -18.18 -1.78
C ASP A 70 9.89 -19.55 -2.47
N ASP A 71 8.96 -20.37 -1.96
CA ASP A 71 8.56 -21.61 -2.63
C ASP A 71 7.90 -21.30 -3.98
N THR A 72 8.54 -21.80 -5.05
CA THR A 72 8.10 -21.52 -6.43
C THR A 72 6.75 -22.13 -6.77
N ASP A 73 6.39 -23.28 -6.20
CA ASP A 73 5.09 -23.92 -6.44
C ASP A 73 3.95 -23.07 -5.84
N ILE A 74 4.17 -22.51 -4.65
CA ILE A 74 3.23 -21.58 -4.01
C ILE A 74 3.11 -20.31 -4.83
N LEU A 75 4.24 -19.71 -5.19
CA LEU A 75 4.25 -18.46 -5.96
C LEU A 75 3.60 -18.62 -7.33
N ASP A 76 3.81 -19.73 -8.01
CA ASP A 76 3.22 -20.00 -9.32
C ASP A 76 1.69 -20.21 -9.21
N HIS A 77 1.24 -20.90 -8.16
CA HIS A 77 -0.19 -21.04 -7.89
C HIS A 77 -0.84 -19.66 -7.63
N LEU A 78 -0.25 -18.84 -6.79
CA LEU A 78 -0.74 -17.47 -6.49
C LEU A 78 -0.76 -16.57 -7.73
N LYS A 79 0.27 -16.63 -8.57
CA LYS A 79 0.30 -15.89 -9.84
C LYS A 79 -0.82 -16.34 -10.80
N ALA A 80 -1.11 -17.64 -10.85
CA ALA A 80 -2.18 -18.16 -11.68
C ALA A 80 -3.56 -17.71 -11.17
N GLU A 81 -3.78 -17.68 -9.84
CA GLU A 81 -4.99 -17.13 -9.22
C GLU A 81 -5.17 -15.65 -9.56
N ASN A 82 -4.12 -14.85 -9.41
CA ASN A 82 -4.15 -13.42 -9.74
C ASN A 82 -4.46 -13.20 -11.23
N ALA A 83 -3.80 -13.95 -12.12
CA ALA A 83 -4.04 -13.82 -13.56
C ALA A 83 -5.49 -14.16 -13.94
N TRP A 84 -6.07 -15.18 -13.31
CA TRP A 84 -7.48 -15.52 -13.51
C TRP A 84 -8.41 -14.42 -12.99
N PHE A 85 -8.16 -13.90 -11.79
CA PHE A 85 -8.93 -12.82 -11.20
C PHE A 85 -8.90 -11.56 -12.07
N GLU A 86 -7.71 -11.12 -12.49
CA GLU A 86 -7.53 -9.95 -13.35
C GLU A 86 -8.29 -10.10 -14.69
N ALA A 87 -8.20 -11.30 -15.30
CA ALA A 87 -8.92 -11.58 -16.53
C ALA A 87 -10.45 -11.50 -16.34
N ARG A 88 -10.96 -11.91 -15.19
CA ARG A 88 -12.41 -11.84 -14.87
C ARG A 88 -12.85 -10.41 -14.53
N MET A 89 -12.01 -9.62 -13.88
CA MET A 89 -12.33 -8.25 -13.46
C MET A 89 -12.17 -7.25 -14.61
N LYS A 90 -11.28 -7.49 -15.56
CA LYS A 90 -10.96 -6.58 -16.66
C LYS A 90 -12.19 -6.02 -17.40
N PRO A 91 -13.26 -6.79 -17.73
CA PRO A 91 -14.45 -6.23 -18.37
C PRO A 91 -15.23 -5.24 -17.49
N GLN A 92 -14.99 -5.25 -16.18
CA GLN A 92 -15.68 -4.40 -15.20
C GLN A 92 -14.80 -3.23 -14.71
N GLN A 93 -13.61 -3.04 -15.30
CA GLN A 93 -12.64 -2.06 -14.82
C GLN A 93 -13.23 -0.64 -14.79
N ALA A 94 -14.00 -0.25 -15.79
CA ALA A 94 -14.64 1.07 -15.82
C ALA A 94 -15.58 1.30 -14.63
N LEU A 95 -16.34 0.28 -14.22
CA LEU A 95 -17.19 0.35 -13.03
C LEU A 95 -16.36 0.39 -11.75
N VAL A 96 -15.27 -0.37 -11.67
CA VAL A 96 -14.35 -0.34 -10.54
C VAL A 96 -13.76 1.06 -10.37
N ASP A 97 -13.30 1.68 -11.46
CA ASP A 97 -12.72 3.02 -11.45
C ASP A 97 -13.77 4.09 -11.02
N GLU A 98 -14.99 4.00 -11.56
CA GLU A 98 -16.08 4.89 -11.19
C GLU A 98 -16.41 4.79 -9.69
N LEU A 99 -16.58 3.58 -9.18
CA LEU A 99 -16.86 3.34 -7.76
C LEU A 99 -15.71 3.78 -6.86
N PHE A 100 -14.47 3.58 -7.29
CA PHE A 100 -13.30 4.03 -6.55
C PHE A 100 -13.28 5.55 -6.40
N GLU A 101 -13.46 6.28 -7.50
CA GLU A 101 -13.49 7.76 -7.48
C GLU A 101 -14.69 8.28 -6.67
N GLU A 102 -15.85 7.64 -6.77
CA GLU A 102 -17.02 8.01 -5.96
C GLU A 102 -16.75 7.82 -4.46
N MET A 103 -16.19 6.67 -4.05
CA MET A 103 -15.88 6.39 -2.64
C MET A 103 -14.78 7.32 -2.12
N LYS A 104 -13.73 7.55 -2.90
CA LYS A 104 -12.64 8.46 -2.57
C LYS A 104 -13.15 9.88 -2.38
N GLY A 105 -14.00 10.37 -3.28
CA GLY A 105 -14.58 11.71 -3.22
C GLY A 105 -15.49 11.96 -2.01
N ARG A 106 -15.90 10.92 -1.29
CA ARG A 106 -16.67 11.04 -0.03
C ARG A 106 -15.79 11.17 1.21
N ILE A 107 -14.49 10.94 1.07
CA ILE A 107 -13.53 11.00 2.18
C ILE A 107 -12.98 12.43 2.26
N LYS A 108 -13.01 13.01 3.46
CA LYS A 108 -12.32 14.26 3.73
C LYS A 108 -10.83 13.96 3.90
N GLU A 109 -10.00 14.42 2.95
CA GLU A 109 -8.57 14.10 2.96
C GLU A 109 -7.80 14.80 4.09
N ASP A 110 -8.16 16.05 4.44
CA ASP A 110 -7.55 16.86 5.49
C ASP A 110 -8.20 16.64 6.88
N ASP A 111 -8.51 15.39 7.22
CA ASP A 111 -9.23 15.07 8.45
C ASP A 111 -8.32 14.96 9.67
N SER A 112 -8.82 15.47 10.81
CA SER A 112 -8.13 15.42 12.09
C SER A 112 -9.01 14.83 13.19
N THR A 113 -8.39 14.12 14.12
CA THR A 113 -9.09 13.62 15.31
C THR A 113 -9.28 14.73 16.33
N VAL A 114 -10.35 14.64 17.13
CA VAL A 114 -10.54 15.57 18.26
C VAL A 114 -9.43 15.37 19.28
N PRO A 115 -8.75 16.46 19.73
CA PRO A 115 -7.68 16.36 20.70
C PRO A 115 -8.16 15.72 22.03
N GLN A 116 -7.48 14.67 22.46
CA GLN A 116 -7.78 13.95 23.70
C GLN A 116 -6.77 14.27 24.78
N LYS A 117 -7.27 14.61 25.98
CA LYS A 117 -6.43 14.85 27.15
C LYS A 117 -5.91 13.54 27.74
N ARG A 118 -4.58 13.44 27.87
CA ARG A 118 -3.90 12.37 28.63
C ARG A 118 -2.79 12.99 29.48
N GLY A 119 -2.91 12.94 30.79
CA GLY A 119 -1.99 13.63 31.69
C GLY A 119 -1.95 15.14 31.40
N ASP A 120 -0.77 15.67 31.20
CA ASP A 120 -0.52 17.10 30.98
C ASP A 120 -0.57 17.53 29.52
N TYR A 121 -0.96 16.64 28.61
CA TYR A 121 -0.99 16.90 27.17
C TYR A 121 -2.34 16.59 26.55
N LEU A 122 -2.63 17.31 25.46
CA LEU A 122 -3.65 17.00 24.45
C LEU A 122 -2.97 16.27 23.30
N TYR A 123 -3.54 15.16 22.82
CA TYR A 123 -3.04 14.35 21.71
C TYR A 123 -4.06 14.28 20.60
N TRP A 124 -3.62 14.39 19.35
CA TRP A 124 -4.46 14.19 18.16
C TRP A 124 -3.60 13.67 17.00
N SER A 125 -4.26 13.24 15.96
CA SER A 125 -3.63 12.91 14.67
C SER A 125 -4.40 13.59 13.54
N GLU A 126 -3.71 13.88 12.46
CA GLU A 126 -4.30 14.48 11.26
C GLU A 126 -3.69 13.90 10.00
N PHE A 127 -4.47 13.93 8.92
CA PHE A 127 -3.96 13.77 7.56
C PHE A 127 -3.68 15.14 6.97
N GLU A 128 -2.59 15.28 6.25
CA GLU A 128 -2.39 16.41 5.34
C GLU A 128 -3.01 16.07 3.98
N GLU A 129 -3.46 17.07 3.25
CA GLU A 129 -4.02 16.89 1.91
C GLU A 129 -3.03 16.15 1.00
N GLY A 130 -3.49 15.06 0.38
CA GLY A 130 -2.66 14.20 -0.48
C GLY A 130 -1.69 13.28 0.26
N ALA A 131 -1.65 13.29 1.59
CA ALA A 131 -0.83 12.36 2.37
C ALA A 131 -1.52 11.01 2.54
N GLU A 132 -0.76 9.92 2.43
CA GLU A 132 -1.27 8.56 2.59
C GLU A 132 -1.41 8.15 4.05
N TYR A 133 -0.58 8.73 4.92
CA TYR A 133 -0.48 8.36 6.33
C TYR A 133 -0.66 9.56 7.26
N ARG A 134 -0.90 9.27 8.55
CA ARG A 134 -1.16 10.29 9.58
C ARG A 134 0.12 10.89 10.15
N LYS A 135 -0.01 12.13 10.63
CA LYS A 135 0.90 12.76 11.58
C LYS A 135 0.27 12.82 12.95
N TYR A 136 1.06 12.56 13.99
CA TYR A 136 0.63 12.55 15.39
C TYR A 136 1.25 13.71 16.13
N TYR A 137 0.42 14.41 16.85
CA TYR A 137 0.79 15.62 17.57
C TYR A 137 0.43 15.53 19.05
N ARG A 138 1.11 16.33 19.85
CA ARG A 138 0.70 16.66 21.20
C ARG A 138 0.92 18.14 21.50
N LYS A 139 0.18 18.66 22.49
CA LYS A 139 0.30 20.03 22.98
C LYS A 139 0.09 20.05 24.48
N PRO A 140 0.88 20.82 25.27
CA PRO A 140 0.63 20.96 26.71
C PRO A 140 -0.77 21.53 26.99
N VAL A 141 -1.48 20.99 27.97
CA VAL A 141 -2.79 21.50 28.41
C VAL A 141 -2.66 22.93 28.96
N ALA A 142 -1.53 23.26 29.59
CA ALA A 142 -1.25 24.60 30.10
C ALA A 142 -1.01 25.66 29.02
N GLY A 143 -1.00 25.28 27.75
CA GLY A 143 -0.69 26.15 26.61
C GLY A 143 0.73 25.96 26.09
N GLY A 144 1.00 26.50 24.91
CA GLY A 144 2.27 26.33 24.18
C GLY A 144 2.03 25.82 22.76
N ASP A 145 3.11 25.52 22.05
CA ASP A 145 3.07 25.06 20.66
C ASP A 145 2.78 23.56 20.56
N ALA A 146 2.20 23.16 19.42
CA ALA A 146 2.05 21.75 19.08
C ALA A 146 3.41 21.14 18.75
N GLN A 147 3.62 19.92 19.22
CA GLN A 147 4.79 19.11 18.91
C GLN A 147 4.39 17.95 18.01
N LEU A 148 5.02 17.80 16.85
CA LEU A 148 4.95 16.58 16.04
C LEU A 148 5.72 15.47 16.76
N ILE A 149 5.03 14.40 17.13
CA ILE A 149 5.64 13.29 17.88
C ILE A 149 5.90 12.05 17.00
N LEU A 150 5.10 11.84 15.95
CA LEU A 150 5.34 10.80 14.96
C LEU A 150 4.79 11.26 13.60
N ASP A 151 5.54 11.01 12.53
CA ASP A 151 5.13 11.18 11.13
C ASP A 151 5.21 9.81 10.45
N GLU A 152 4.05 9.22 10.16
CA GLU A 152 3.99 7.93 9.47
C GLU A 152 4.48 8.04 8.02
N ASN A 153 4.29 9.19 7.35
CA ASN A 153 4.78 9.37 5.98
C ASN A 153 6.30 9.33 5.91
N ALA A 154 6.98 9.94 6.90
CA ALA A 154 8.44 9.86 7.01
C ALA A 154 8.94 8.46 7.35
N LEU A 155 8.14 7.66 8.09
CA LEU A 155 8.46 6.26 8.39
C LEU A 155 8.19 5.32 7.21
N ALA A 156 7.23 5.66 6.36
CA ALA A 156 6.88 4.90 5.16
C ALA A 156 7.85 5.14 3.99
N ASP A 157 8.60 6.24 4.02
CA ASP A 157 9.50 6.61 2.94
C ASP A 157 10.54 5.51 2.65
N GLY A 158 10.66 5.13 1.40
CA GLY A 158 11.56 4.06 0.95
C GLY A 158 11.01 2.63 1.13
N HIS A 159 9.77 2.46 1.59
CA HIS A 159 9.10 1.16 1.72
C HIS A 159 7.94 1.03 0.75
N GLU A 160 7.77 -0.15 0.14
CA GLU A 160 6.60 -0.46 -0.71
C GLU A 160 5.32 -0.70 0.12
N TYR A 161 5.49 -1.01 1.39
CA TYR A 161 4.41 -1.23 2.35
C TYR A 161 4.78 -0.61 3.69
N PHE A 162 3.81 0.02 4.35
CA PHE A 162 3.97 0.53 5.70
C PHE A 162 2.68 0.37 6.50
N ARG A 163 2.80 -0.05 7.73
CA ARG A 163 1.70 -0.10 8.70
C ARG A 163 2.19 0.20 10.10
N LEU A 164 1.63 1.22 10.73
CA LEU A 164 1.81 1.45 12.16
C LEU A 164 1.01 0.40 12.95
N GLY A 165 1.68 -0.34 13.84
CA GLY A 165 1.06 -1.34 14.69
C GLY A 165 0.62 -0.77 16.03
N ALA A 166 1.56 -0.39 16.85
CA ALA A 166 1.32 0.23 18.16
C ALA A 166 1.75 1.69 18.18
N PHE A 167 1.06 2.47 18.99
CA PHE A 167 1.38 3.85 19.33
C PHE A 167 1.01 4.08 20.79
N SER A 168 2.01 4.22 21.67
CA SER A 168 1.78 4.33 23.10
C SER A 168 2.77 5.30 23.76
N VAL A 169 2.24 6.34 24.39
CA VAL A 169 3.05 7.31 25.14
C VAL A 169 3.12 6.85 26.60
N SER A 170 4.32 6.89 27.17
CA SER A 170 4.57 6.57 28.59
C SER A 170 3.76 7.47 29.54
N LYS A 171 3.48 6.98 30.76
CA LYS A 171 2.66 7.71 31.75
C LYS A 171 3.22 9.09 32.11
N ASN A 172 4.54 9.26 32.10
CA ASN A 172 5.21 10.55 32.33
C ASN A 172 5.29 11.45 31.08
N GLY A 173 4.73 11.01 29.95
CA GLY A 173 4.71 11.76 28.70
C GLY A 173 6.08 11.92 28.00
N ARG A 174 7.14 11.24 28.49
CA ARG A 174 8.48 11.42 27.94
C ARG A 174 8.76 10.53 26.72
N TYR A 175 8.33 9.28 26.75
CA TYR A 175 8.67 8.31 25.73
C TYR A 175 7.46 7.92 24.89
N LEU A 176 7.67 7.75 23.61
CA LEU A 176 6.74 7.14 22.67
C LEU A 176 7.28 5.77 22.27
N ALA A 177 6.57 4.69 22.62
CA ALA A 177 6.78 3.38 22.02
C ALA A 177 5.85 3.23 20.81
N TYR A 178 6.41 2.79 19.71
CA TYR A 178 5.66 2.46 18.50
C TYR A 178 6.22 1.22 17.82
N SER A 179 5.40 0.56 17.02
CA SER A 179 5.85 -0.55 16.20
C SER A 179 5.38 -0.38 14.76
N ALA A 180 6.18 -0.79 13.81
CA ALA A 180 5.87 -0.70 12.39
C ALA A 180 6.18 -2.02 11.67
N ASP A 181 5.33 -2.34 10.68
CA ASP A 181 5.54 -3.38 9.68
C ASP A 181 5.79 -2.71 8.34
N THR A 182 6.89 -3.06 7.67
CA THR A 182 7.32 -2.45 6.41
C THR A 182 7.32 -3.43 5.24
N ASN A 183 6.73 -4.62 5.41
CA ASN A 183 6.71 -5.64 4.36
C ASN A 183 5.39 -6.45 4.26
N GLY A 184 4.38 -6.12 5.08
CA GLY A 184 3.08 -6.77 5.07
C GLY A 184 3.02 -8.14 5.77
N SER A 185 4.08 -8.55 6.46
CA SER A 185 4.14 -9.85 7.15
C SER A 185 3.41 -9.90 8.48
N GLU A 186 2.88 -8.78 8.97
CA GLU A 186 2.34 -8.61 10.32
C GLU A 186 3.38 -8.91 11.43
N ARG A 187 4.66 -8.83 11.07
CA ARG A 187 5.78 -8.85 12.00
C ARG A 187 6.31 -7.42 12.13
N PHE A 188 6.12 -6.87 13.30
CA PHE A 188 6.42 -5.47 13.58
C PHE A 188 7.79 -5.35 14.24
N THR A 189 8.45 -4.23 14.01
CA THR A 189 9.63 -3.82 14.75
C THR A 189 9.25 -2.72 15.72
N ALA A 190 9.44 -2.97 17.01
CA ALA A 190 9.15 -1.99 18.04
C ALA A 190 10.37 -1.09 18.30
N ARG A 191 10.09 0.23 18.47
CA ARG A 191 11.08 1.27 18.76
C ARG A 191 10.56 2.24 19.81
N ILE A 192 11.48 2.93 20.47
CA ILE A 192 11.16 3.95 21.47
C ILE A 192 11.79 5.28 21.05
N LYS A 193 10.98 6.34 21.07
CA LYS A 193 11.41 7.72 20.82
C LYS A 193 11.33 8.53 22.10
N ASP A 194 12.41 9.24 22.44
CA ASP A 194 12.38 10.25 23.50
C ASP A 194 11.74 11.54 22.95
N LEU A 195 10.59 11.91 23.48
CA LEU A 195 9.83 13.07 23.03
C LEU A 195 10.39 14.41 23.50
N GLN A 196 11.36 14.41 24.40
CA GLN A 196 12.08 15.64 24.79
C GLN A 196 13.19 15.98 23.81
N THR A 197 13.95 14.99 23.36
CA THR A 197 15.06 15.17 22.41
C THR A 197 14.61 15.00 20.97
N GLY A 198 13.53 14.23 20.71
CA GLY A 198 13.10 13.84 19.39
C GLY A 198 13.87 12.65 18.81
N GLU A 199 14.83 12.08 19.55
CA GLU A 199 15.70 11.01 19.10
C GLU A 199 15.12 9.63 19.40
N LEU A 200 15.43 8.65 18.53
CA LEU A 200 15.18 7.24 18.82
C LEU A 200 16.18 6.72 19.84
N LEU A 201 15.72 5.92 20.80
CA LEU A 201 16.58 5.12 21.63
C LEU A 201 17.21 4.00 20.78
N PRO A 202 18.37 3.47 21.20
CA PRO A 202 19.06 2.40 20.47
C PRO A 202 18.31 1.06 20.50
N ASP A 203 17.32 0.93 21.36
CA ASP A 203 16.54 -0.30 21.52
C ASP A 203 15.64 -0.53 20.31
N GLU A 204 15.81 -1.69 19.67
CA GLU A 204 14.99 -2.17 18.57
C GLU A 204 14.62 -3.63 18.83
N ILE A 205 13.31 -3.93 18.80
CA ILE A 205 12.79 -5.27 19.06
C ILE A 205 12.03 -5.74 17.81
N PRO A 206 12.67 -6.56 16.95
CA PRO A 206 12.04 -7.08 15.74
C PRO A 206 11.13 -8.27 16.04
N GLY A 207 10.27 -8.62 15.06
CA GLY A 207 9.44 -9.83 15.08
C GLY A 207 8.31 -9.81 16.11
N THR A 208 7.93 -8.64 16.61
CA THR A 208 6.81 -8.48 17.56
C THR A 208 5.46 -8.56 16.86
N LEU A 209 4.39 -8.74 17.62
CA LEU A 209 3.04 -8.40 17.20
C LEU A 209 2.81 -6.89 17.31
N SER A 210 1.66 -6.40 16.82
CA SER A 210 1.38 -4.96 16.75
C SER A 210 1.26 -4.28 18.12
N GLY A 211 0.90 -4.99 19.20
CA GLY A 211 0.60 -4.41 20.50
C GLY A 211 1.84 -4.12 21.35
N LEU A 212 1.85 -2.98 22.05
CA LEU A 212 2.84 -2.60 23.05
C LEU A 212 2.16 -2.06 24.30
N VAL A 213 2.71 -2.35 25.46
CA VAL A 213 2.23 -1.88 26.78
C VAL A 213 3.42 -1.35 27.59
N TRP A 214 3.20 -0.19 28.30
CA TRP A 214 4.14 0.39 29.27
C TRP A 214 3.96 -0.21 30.67
#